data_eb8d9e912a88f8d9b9133def836b30ea
#
_entry.id   eb8d9e912a88f8d9b9133def836b30ea
#
_cell.length_a   1.000
_cell.length_b   1.000
_cell.length_c   1.000
_cell.angle_alpha   90.00
_cell.angle_beta   90.00
_cell.angle_gamma   90.00
#
_symmetry.space_group_name_H-M   'P 1'
#
loop_
_entity.id
_entity.type
_entity.pdbx_description
1 polymer ?
#
loop_
_entity_poly.entity_id
_entity_poly.type
_entity_poly.pdbx_seq_one_letter_code
_entity_poly.pdbx_strand_id
1 'polypeptide(L)'
;MKTRYVNALCYRGGEFAAGSLLVEDGRFAADAPAAAADRTVDLGGLHVVPGLVDVHVHLREPGFPHKETIATGTAAAARGGYTTVCSMPNLDPAPDTPDHLRVQTDLIRRDAVVRVVPYASITLGQRGCGELVDFAALAPEVVGFSDDGRGVQSAELMEEAMRRAAAVGKPIVAHCEVDCLLRGGYIHDGGYCRTHGHKGICSESEWRQVERDIALAEKTGCQYHVCHVSTRESVELVRQAKARGLRVSCETAPHYLLLCDEDLQEEGRFKMNPPLRSRADRDALLAGIADGTIDV
;
A
#
# COMPACT_ATOMS: atom_id res chain seq x y z
N MET A 1 -21.83 25.35 -4.21
CA MET A 1 -21.28 26.29 -3.19
C MET A 1 -19.82 26.56 -3.49
N LYS A 2 -19.47 27.85 -3.64
CA LYS A 2 -18.08 28.30 -3.89
C LYS A 2 -17.41 28.76 -2.60
N THR A 3 -16.29 28.13 -2.22
CA THR A 3 -15.50 28.55 -1.07
C THR A 3 -14.12 28.99 -1.53
N ARG A 4 -13.72 30.22 -1.18
CA ARG A 4 -12.37 30.72 -1.40
C ARG A 4 -11.55 30.57 -0.12
N TYR A 5 -10.40 29.94 -0.23
CA TYR A 5 -9.39 29.84 0.83
C TYR A 5 -8.30 30.87 0.53
N VAL A 6 -8.03 31.78 1.44
CA VAL A 6 -7.04 32.86 1.29
C VAL A 6 -5.92 32.74 2.32
N ASN A 7 -4.85 33.50 2.10
CA ASN A 7 -3.67 33.51 2.98
C ASN A 7 -3.06 32.12 3.22
N ALA A 8 -2.97 31.33 2.14
CA ALA A 8 -2.35 30.01 2.16
C ALA A 8 -0.92 30.06 1.62
N LEU A 9 -0.07 29.13 2.09
CA LEU A 9 1.17 28.75 1.44
C LEU A 9 0.91 27.47 0.66
N CYS A 10 0.64 27.57 -0.65
CA CYS A 10 0.27 26.44 -1.50
C CYS A 10 1.51 25.78 -2.07
N TYR A 11 1.61 24.43 -1.97
CA TYR A 11 2.65 23.65 -2.61
C TYR A 11 2.41 23.57 -4.12
N ARG A 12 3.34 24.05 -4.92
CA ARG A 12 3.28 24.03 -6.39
C ARG A 12 4.68 23.85 -6.96
N GLY A 13 4.88 22.84 -7.80
CA GLY A 13 6.14 22.64 -8.53
C GLY A 13 7.38 22.47 -7.65
N GLY A 14 7.24 21.88 -6.46
CA GLY A 14 8.36 21.65 -5.53
C GLY A 14 8.54 22.73 -4.46
N GLU A 15 7.80 23.84 -4.52
CA GLU A 15 7.95 24.98 -3.62
C GLU A 15 6.62 25.42 -3.00
N PHE A 16 6.69 26.11 -1.86
CA PHE A 16 5.54 26.78 -1.25
C PHE A 16 5.47 28.23 -1.67
N ALA A 17 4.34 28.64 -2.25
CA ALA A 17 4.08 30.03 -2.64
C ALA A 17 2.80 30.54 -1.99
N ALA A 18 2.79 31.82 -1.60
CA ALA A 18 1.59 32.48 -1.13
C ALA A 18 0.52 32.47 -2.24
N GLY A 19 -0.73 32.16 -1.86
CA GLY A 19 -1.80 32.05 -2.82
C GLY A 19 -3.17 31.87 -2.20
N SER A 20 -4.14 31.69 -3.08
CA SER A 20 -5.50 31.33 -2.73
C SER A 20 -5.97 30.14 -3.57
N LEU A 21 -7.04 29.51 -3.11
CA LEU A 21 -7.67 28.39 -3.78
C LEU A 21 -9.19 28.65 -3.82
N LEU A 22 -9.80 28.41 -4.98
CA LEU A 22 -11.25 28.43 -5.11
C LEU A 22 -11.75 26.99 -5.29
N VAL A 23 -12.69 26.59 -4.45
CA VAL A 23 -13.34 25.27 -4.51
C VAL A 23 -14.82 25.48 -4.80
N GLU A 24 -15.30 24.88 -5.88
CA GLU A 24 -16.71 24.87 -6.27
C GLU A 24 -17.19 23.43 -6.35
N ASP A 25 -18.19 23.10 -5.54
CA ASP A 25 -18.82 21.77 -5.50
C ASP A 25 -17.79 20.61 -5.35
N GLY A 26 -16.80 20.81 -4.44
CA GLY A 26 -15.76 19.82 -4.13
C GLY A 26 -14.62 19.74 -5.15
N ARG A 27 -14.57 20.65 -6.14
CA ARG A 27 -13.51 20.69 -7.16
C ARG A 27 -12.77 22.02 -7.16
N PHE A 28 -11.49 21.99 -7.49
CA PHE A 28 -10.74 23.22 -7.73
C PHE A 28 -11.31 23.96 -8.96
N ALA A 29 -11.57 25.24 -8.80
CA ALA A 29 -11.99 26.13 -9.86
C ALA A 29 -10.91 27.18 -10.14
N ALA A 30 -10.97 27.81 -11.32
CA ALA A 30 -10.07 28.91 -11.63
C ALA A 30 -10.28 30.07 -10.64
N ASP A 31 -9.25 30.41 -9.88
CA ASP A 31 -9.29 31.50 -8.91
C ASP A 31 -8.88 32.81 -9.60
N ALA A 32 -9.88 33.50 -10.18
CA ALA A 32 -9.69 34.83 -10.71
C ALA A 32 -10.06 35.89 -9.63
N PRO A 33 -9.37 37.05 -9.58
CA PRO A 33 -9.65 38.08 -8.58
C PRO A 33 -11.11 38.54 -8.53
N ALA A 34 -11.80 38.50 -9.67
CA ALA A 34 -13.22 38.90 -9.81
C ALA A 34 -14.21 37.73 -9.58
N ALA A 35 -13.77 36.52 -9.38
CA ALA A 35 -14.66 35.38 -9.15
C ALA A 35 -15.39 35.53 -7.82
N ALA A 36 -16.74 35.58 -7.85
CA ALA A 36 -17.52 35.59 -6.61
C ALA A 36 -17.37 34.27 -5.85
N ALA A 37 -17.30 34.34 -4.53
CA ALA A 37 -17.34 33.20 -3.65
C ALA A 37 -18.44 33.35 -2.62
N ASP A 38 -19.16 32.25 -2.33
CA ASP A 38 -20.24 32.28 -1.35
C ASP A 38 -19.68 32.36 0.09
N ARG A 39 -18.44 31.88 0.26
CA ARG A 39 -17.71 31.83 1.54
C ARG A 39 -16.23 32.10 1.32
N THR A 40 -15.60 32.84 2.23
CA THR A 40 -14.15 33.01 2.30
C THR A 40 -13.64 32.47 3.64
N VAL A 41 -12.56 31.70 3.59
CA VAL A 41 -11.88 31.12 4.75
C VAL A 41 -10.44 31.61 4.73
N ASP A 42 -10.03 32.31 5.78
CA ASP A 42 -8.63 32.73 5.95
C ASP A 42 -7.85 31.58 6.60
N LEU A 43 -6.80 31.11 5.94
CA LEU A 43 -5.93 30.03 6.41
C LEU A 43 -4.76 30.53 7.27
N GLY A 44 -4.58 31.84 7.42
CA GLY A 44 -3.59 32.41 8.35
C GLY A 44 -2.14 32.00 8.10
N GLY A 45 -1.77 31.73 6.85
CA GLY A 45 -0.42 31.27 6.47
C GLY A 45 -0.22 29.75 6.57
N LEU A 46 -1.26 28.96 6.76
CA LEU A 46 -1.14 27.49 6.76
C LEU A 46 -0.64 26.97 5.41
N HIS A 47 0.18 25.92 5.48
CA HIS A 47 0.64 25.19 4.32
C HIS A 47 -0.48 24.30 3.77
N VAL A 48 -0.70 24.39 2.46
CA VAL A 48 -1.66 23.57 1.74
C VAL A 48 -0.91 22.67 0.78
N VAL A 49 -1.07 21.37 0.97
CA VAL A 49 -0.46 20.31 0.15
C VAL A 49 -1.57 19.45 -0.46
N PRO A 50 -1.30 18.69 -1.54
CA PRO A 50 -2.20 17.62 -1.97
C PRO A 50 -2.49 16.67 -0.81
N GLY A 51 -3.72 16.15 -0.75
CA GLY A 51 -4.04 15.13 0.24
C GLY A 51 -3.19 13.88 0.03
N LEU A 52 -2.73 13.28 1.12
CA LEU A 52 -1.92 12.08 1.08
C LEU A 52 -2.72 10.87 0.56
N VAL A 53 -2.04 9.92 -0.06
CA VAL A 53 -2.61 8.65 -0.53
C VAL A 53 -1.85 7.52 0.16
N ASP A 54 -2.59 6.63 0.85
CA ASP A 54 -2.03 5.41 1.42
C ASP A 54 -2.48 4.24 0.54
N VAL A 55 -1.53 3.54 -0.05
CA VAL A 55 -1.82 2.45 -0.99
C VAL A 55 -1.99 1.09 -0.31
N HIS A 56 -1.84 1.03 1.04
CA HIS A 56 -1.89 -0.23 1.77
C HIS A 56 -2.47 -0.06 3.17
N VAL A 57 -3.77 -0.24 3.33
CA VAL A 57 -4.43 -0.20 4.64
C VAL A 57 -5.32 -1.43 4.87
N HIS A 58 -5.53 -1.77 6.14
CA HIS A 58 -6.40 -2.86 6.55
C HIS A 58 -7.61 -2.33 7.30
N LEU A 59 -8.74 -2.14 6.61
CA LEU A 59 -9.99 -1.67 7.22
C LEU A 59 -10.83 -2.80 7.84
N ARG A 60 -10.47 -4.07 7.58
CA ARG A 60 -10.97 -5.27 8.26
C ARG A 60 -12.48 -5.53 8.18
N GLU A 61 -13.25 -4.72 7.48
CA GLU A 61 -14.67 -4.96 7.19
C GLU A 61 -14.87 -5.22 5.69
N PRO A 62 -15.66 -6.27 5.39
CA PRO A 62 -16.39 -7.18 6.27
C PRO A 62 -15.49 -8.21 6.98
N GLY A 63 -16.05 -8.84 8.04
CA GLY A 63 -15.53 -10.05 8.68
C GLY A 63 -14.79 -9.84 10.00
N PHE A 64 -14.00 -8.77 10.16
CA PHE A 64 -13.12 -8.60 11.33
C PHE A 64 -13.26 -7.23 12.03
N PRO A 65 -14.47 -6.73 12.31
CA PRO A 65 -14.68 -5.39 12.87
C PRO A 65 -14.07 -5.18 14.25
N HIS A 66 -13.73 -6.27 14.95
CA HIS A 66 -13.02 -6.22 16.23
C HIS A 66 -11.55 -5.79 16.11
N LYS A 67 -10.97 -5.79 14.90
CA LYS A 67 -9.60 -5.34 14.63
C LYS A 67 -9.57 -3.90 14.14
N GLU A 68 -10.48 -3.54 13.23
CA GLU A 68 -10.65 -2.21 12.67
C GLU A 68 -12.00 -2.14 11.95
N THR A 69 -12.56 -0.93 11.81
CA THR A 69 -13.75 -0.67 11.00
C THR A 69 -13.45 0.35 9.90
N ILE A 70 -14.27 0.35 8.86
CA ILE A 70 -14.16 1.37 7.80
C ILE A 70 -14.34 2.78 8.38
N ALA A 71 -15.29 2.96 9.29
CA ALA A 71 -15.54 4.25 9.92
C ALA A 71 -14.32 4.75 10.73
N THR A 72 -13.75 3.90 11.60
CA THR A 72 -12.64 4.30 12.47
C THR A 72 -11.33 4.42 11.71
N GLY A 73 -11.02 3.49 10.80
CA GLY A 73 -9.82 3.53 9.98
C GLY A 73 -9.79 4.72 9.02
N THR A 74 -10.94 5.05 8.38
CA THR A 74 -11.01 6.23 7.50
C THR A 74 -11.01 7.55 8.27
N ALA A 75 -11.55 7.59 9.50
CA ALA A 75 -11.42 8.74 10.39
C ALA A 75 -9.97 8.96 10.83
N ALA A 76 -9.23 7.88 11.14
CA ALA A 76 -7.80 7.94 11.42
C ALA A 76 -6.99 8.44 10.21
N ALA A 77 -7.31 7.94 9.02
CA ALA A 77 -6.71 8.41 7.76
C ALA A 77 -6.94 9.92 7.55
N ALA A 78 -8.19 10.38 7.69
CA ALA A 78 -8.53 11.80 7.60
C ALA A 78 -7.75 12.66 8.61
N ARG A 79 -7.62 12.17 9.86
CA ARG A 79 -6.83 12.85 10.90
C ARG A 79 -5.35 12.92 10.56
N GLY A 80 -4.81 11.91 9.83
CA GLY A 80 -3.45 11.86 9.33
C GLY A 80 -3.21 12.70 8.05
N GLY A 81 -4.25 13.30 7.47
CA GLY A 81 -4.14 14.07 6.22
C GLY A 81 -4.27 13.22 4.95
N TYR A 82 -4.65 11.96 5.07
CA TYR A 82 -4.93 11.09 3.93
C TYR A 82 -6.34 11.36 3.39
N THR A 83 -6.43 11.56 2.10
CA THR A 83 -7.71 11.81 1.38
C THR A 83 -8.15 10.60 0.57
N THR A 84 -7.22 9.67 0.34
CA THR A 84 -7.49 8.40 -0.36
C THR A 84 -6.69 7.29 0.32
N VAL A 85 -7.33 6.14 0.51
CA VAL A 85 -6.67 4.92 1.00
C VAL A 85 -7.07 3.73 0.14
N CYS A 86 -6.13 2.78 -0.08
CA CYS A 86 -6.40 1.55 -0.79
C CYS A 86 -6.47 0.39 0.20
N SER A 87 -7.64 -0.28 0.28
CA SER A 87 -7.87 -1.31 1.29
C SER A 87 -7.53 -2.70 0.79
N MET A 88 -6.71 -3.42 1.55
CA MET A 88 -6.29 -4.78 1.29
C MET A 88 -7.42 -5.81 1.43
N PRO A 89 -7.33 -6.97 0.73
CA PRO A 89 -8.42 -7.93 0.61
C PRO A 89 -8.56 -8.93 1.78
N ASN A 90 -7.87 -8.70 2.91
CA ASN A 90 -7.89 -9.59 4.08
C ASN A 90 -9.23 -9.50 4.84
N LEU A 91 -10.30 -9.96 4.23
CA LEU A 91 -11.69 -9.80 4.64
C LEU A 91 -12.43 -11.16 4.65
N ASP A 92 -13.61 -11.17 5.21
CA ASP A 92 -14.53 -12.32 5.18
C ASP A 92 -15.99 -11.82 4.92
N PRO A 93 -16.50 -12.05 3.71
CA PRO A 93 -15.87 -12.73 2.59
C PRO A 93 -14.72 -11.92 1.97
N ALA A 94 -13.69 -12.61 1.46
CA ALA A 94 -12.64 -11.97 0.65
C ALA A 94 -13.26 -11.44 -0.66
N PRO A 95 -12.80 -10.28 -1.19
CA PRO A 95 -13.32 -9.68 -2.42
C PRO A 95 -12.80 -10.42 -3.68
N ASP A 96 -13.18 -11.67 -3.83
CA ASP A 96 -12.76 -12.60 -4.88
C ASP A 96 -13.82 -12.85 -5.95
N THR A 97 -15.04 -12.33 -5.73
CA THR A 97 -16.15 -12.30 -6.69
C THR A 97 -16.80 -10.93 -6.69
N PRO A 98 -17.55 -10.53 -7.75
CA PRO A 98 -18.31 -9.28 -7.75
C PRO A 98 -19.30 -9.15 -6.59
N ASP A 99 -19.93 -10.23 -6.16
CA ASP A 99 -20.87 -10.20 -5.05
C ASP A 99 -20.15 -9.99 -3.70
N HIS A 100 -19.01 -10.64 -3.49
CA HIS A 100 -18.20 -10.41 -2.28
C HIS A 100 -17.61 -9.00 -2.26
N LEU A 101 -17.10 -8.50 -3.38
CA LEU A 101 -16.62 -7.13 -3.50
C LEU A 101 -17.73 -6.11 -3.21
N ARG A 102 -18.99 -6.40 -3.64
CA ARG A 102 -20.13 -5.52 -3.37
C ARG A 102 -20.40 -5.36 -1.88
N VAL A 103 -20.24 -6.42 -1.08
CA VAL A 103 -20.39 -6.32 0.39
C VAL A 103 -19.44 -5.27 0.95
N GLN A 104 -18.17 -5.29 0.54
CA GLN A 104 -17.18 -4.30 0.98
C GLN A 104 -17.51 -2.88 0.46
N THR A 105 -17.84 -2.75 -0.82
CA THR A 105 -18.10 -1.42 -1.42
C THR A 105 -19.36 -0.77 -0.87
N ASP A 106 -20.38 -1.54 -0.47
CA ASP A 106 -21.57 -1.01 0.19
C ASP A 106 -21.24 -0.48 1.61
N LEU A 107 -20.39 -1.18 2.37
CA LEU A 107 -19.88 -0.69 3.65
C LEU A 107 -19.04 0.59 3.46
N ILE A 108 -18.17 0.63 2.45
CA ILE A 108 -17.38 1.83 2.11
C ILE A 108 -18.28 3.03 1.82
N ARG A 109 -19.32 2.85 1.00
CA ARG A 109 -20.27 3.93 0.67
C ARG A 109 -21.02 4.46 1.88
N ARG A 110 -21.30 3.60 2.84
CA ARG A 110 -22.03 3.95 4.06
C ARG A 110 -21.17 4.65 5.09
N ASP A 111 -19.94 4.16 5.33
CA ASP A 111 -19.18 4.45 6.55
C ASP A 111 -17.89 5.23 6.31
N ALA A 112 -17.36 5.28 5.08
CA ALA A 112 -16.10 5.92 4.81
C ALA A 112 -16.18 7.45 4.80
N VAL A 113 -15.25 8.12 5.48
CA VAL A 113 -15.14 9.59 5.51
C VAL A 113 -14.06 10.14 4.58
N VAL A 114 -13.19 9.26 4.02
CA VAL A 114 -12.26 9.57 2.93
C VAL A 114 -12.51 8.60 1.78
N ARG A 115 -11.92 8.85 0.62
CA ARG A 115 -12.02 7.93 -0.51
C ARG A 115 -11.33 6.61 -0.19
N VAL A 116 -12.05 5.51 -0.30
CA VAL A 116 -11.51 4.15 -0.19
C VAL A 116 -11.62 3.46 -1.54
N VAL A 117 -10.51 2.91 -2.03
CA VAL A 117 -10.44 2.12 -3.25
C VAL A 117 -9.97 0.71 -2.89
N PRO A 118 -10.79 -0.34 -3.05
CA PRO A 118 -10.41 -1.68 -2.66
C PRO A 118 -9.44 -2.34 -3.64
N TYR A 119 -8.68 -3.33 -3.14
CA TYR A 119 -8.08 -4.39 -3.95
C TYR A 119 -9.04 -5.57 -4.01
N ALA A 120 -9.06 -6.29 -5.14
CA ALA A 120 -9.61 -7.64 -5.19
C ALA A 120 -8.50 -8.67 -4.92
N SER A 121 -8.92 -9.89 -4.56
CA SER A 121 -7.99 -11.02 -4.41
C SER A 121 -7.40 -11.43 -5.76
N ILE A 122 -6.22 -12.07 -5.74
CA ILE A 122 -5.62 -12.75 -6.90
C ILE A 122 -6.25 -14.14 -7.06
N THR A 123 -6.40 -14.86 -5.95
CA THR A 123 -6.93 -16.21 -5.92
C THR A 123 -8.27 -16.28 -5.18
N LEU A 124 -9.10 -17.27 -5.52
CA LEU A 124 -10.37 -17.51 -4.81
C LEU A 124 -10.13 -17.80 -3.34
N GLY A 125 -10.81 -17.03 -2.48
CA GLY A 125 -10.66 -17.07 -1.03
C GLY A 125 -9.33 -16.49 -0.53
N GLN A 126 -8.59 -15.76 -1.35
CA GLN A 126 -7.32 -15.11 -0.96
C GLN A 126 -6.31 -16.12 -0.36
N ARG A 127 -6.06 -17.22 -1.06
CA ARG A 127 -5.28 -18.35 -0.54
C ARG A 127 -3.82 -18.36 -0.98
N GLY A 128 -3.43 -17.53 -1.95
CA GLY A 128 -2.12 -17.58 -2.61
C GLY A 128 -1.92 -18.84 -3.46
N CYS A 129 -2.96 -19.64 -3.66
CA CYS A 129 -2.94 -20.89 -4.43
C CYS A 129 -4.35 -21.25 -4.93
N GLY A 130 -4.44 -22.28 -5.78
CA GLY A 130 -5.70 -22.76 -6.32
C GLY A 130 -6.13 -22.01 -7.57
N GLU A 131 -7.39 -21.58 -7.63
CA GLU A 131 -7.97 -20.92 -8.79
C GLU A 131 -7.82 -19.41 -8.71
N LEU A 132 -7.59 -18.77 -9.88
CA LEU A 132 -7.57 -17.32 -10.04
C LEU A 132 -9.01 -16.78 -10.09
N VAL A 133 -9.17 -15.53 -9.60
CA VAL A 133 -10.44 -14.80 -9.70
C VAL A 133 -10.76 -14.41 -11.15
N ASP A 134 -11.98 -13.93 -11.39
CA ASP A 134 -12.33 -13.27 -12.65
C ASP A 134 -11.83 -11.81 -12.65
N PHE A 135 -10.64 -11.59 -13.21
CA PHE A 135 -10.00 -10.28 -13.28
C PHE A 135 -10.85 -9.26 -14.06
N ALA A 136 -11.50 -9.71 -15.14
CA ALA A 136 -12.28 -8.80 -15.99
C ALA A 136 -13.54 -8.31 -15.28
N ALA A 137 -14.22 -9.19 -14.54
CA ALA A 137 -15.41 -8.83 -13.77
C ALA A 137 -15.11 -7.90 -12.59
N LEU A 138 -13.93 -8.01 -11.97
CA LEU A 138 -13.57 -7.24 -10.77
C LEU A 138 -12.85 -5.92 -11.10
N ALA A 139 -12.10 -5.85 -12.21
CA ALA A 139 -11.26 -4.72 -12.58
C ALA A 139 -11.93 -3.32 -12.54
N PRO A 140 -13.22 -3.15 -12.90
CA PRO A 140 -13.85 -1.82 -12.90
C PRO A 140 -13.92 -1.15 -11.53
N GLU A 141 -14.01 -1.92 -10.45
CA GLU A 141 -14.26 -1.40 -9.10
C GLU A 141 -13.04 -1.43 -8.17
N VAL A 142 -11.89 -1.93 -8.65
CA VAL A 142 -10.69 -2.10 -7.82
C VAL A 142 -9.48 -1.34 -8.35
N VAL A 143 -8.52 -1.01 -7.48
CA VAL A 143 -7.26 -0.39 -7.89
C VAL A 143 -6.29 -1.41 -8.49
N GLY A 144 -6.32 -2.65 -8.03
CA GLY A 144 -5.44 -3.74 -8.44
C GLY A 144 -5.84 -5.05 -7.76
N PHE A 145 -4.97 -6.05 -7.87
CA PHE A 145 -5.19 -7.38 -7.31
C PHE A 145 -4.10 -7.76 -6.33
N SER A 146 -4.47 -8.30 -5.19
CA SER A 146 -3.56 -8.68 -4.11
C SER A 146 -4.10 -9.89 -3.34
N ASP A 147 -3.19 -10.78 -2.94
CA ASP A 147 -3.47 -11.78 -1.90
C ASP A 147 -2.70 -11.41 -0.61
N ASP A 148 -2.66 -10.10 -0.27
CA ASP A 148 -1.87 -9.61 0.86
C ASP A 148 -2.00 -10.48 2.12
N GLY A 149 -0.86 -10.66 2.82
CA GLY A 149 -0.70 -11.60 3.94
C GLY A 149 -0.51 -13.05 3.49
N ARG A 150 -0.54 -13.34 2.17
CA ARG A 150 -0.22 -14.65 1.58
C ARG A 150 0.48 -14.45 0.25
N GLY A 151 1.74 -14.86 0.16
CA GLY A 151 2.45 -14.84 -1.13
C GLY A 151 1.87 -15.88 -2.10
N VAL A 152 1.70 -15.54 -3.37
CA VAL A 152 1.39 -16.55 -4.40
C VAL A 152 2.63 -17.40 -4.65
N GLN A 153 2.59 -18.67 -4.22
CA GLN A 153 3.79 -19.53 -4.17
C GLN A 153 4.20 -20.08 -5.53
N SER A 154 3.24 -20.45 -6.41
CA SER A 154 3.56 -20.98 -7.75
C SER A 154 3.92 -19.85 -8.70
N ALA A 155 5.07 -20.01 -9.40
CA ALA A 155 5.49 -19.09 -10.45
C ALA A 155 4.52 -19.09 -11.64
N GLU A 156 4.00 -20.28 -12.00
CA GLU A 156 3.05 -20.44 -13.11
C GLU A 156 1.73 -19.75 -12.81
N LEU A 157 1.22 -19.87 -11.57
CA LEU A 157 0.00 -19.22 -11.14
C LEU A 157 0.16 -17.70 -11.12
N MET A 158 1.30 -17.20 -10.59
CA MET A 158 1.61 -15.76 -10.58
C MET A 158 1.78 -15.22 -12.01
N GLU A 159 2.45 -15.94 -12.91
CA GLU A 159 2.58 -15.54 -14.31
C GLU A 159 1.22 -15.39 -14.99
N GLU A 160 0.33 -16.36 -14.81
CA GLU A 160 -1.02 -16.29 -15.39
C GLU A 160 -1.85 -15.14 -14.74
N ALA A 161 -1.74 -14.93 -13.42
CA ALA A 161 -2.36 -13.81 -12.76
C ALA A 161 -1.87 -12.47 -13.34
N MET A 162 -0.57 -12.32 -13.53
CA MET A 162 0.03 -11.13 -14.14
C MET A 162 -0.45 -10.91 -15.59
N ARG A 163 -0.59 -11.97 -16.39
CA ARG A 163 -1.15 -11.85 -17.75
C ARG A 163 -2.58 -11.33 -17.73
N ARG A 164 -3.43 -11.87 -16.84
CA ARG A 164 -4.84 -11.43 -16.70
C ARG A 164 -4.94 -10.01 -16.17
N ALA A 165 -4.13 -9.65 -15.18
CA ALA A 165 -4.09 -8.30 -14.64
C ALA A 165 -3.64 -7.28 -15.70
N ALA A 166 -2.59 -7.60 -16.49
CA ALA A 166 -2.11 -6.77 -17.58
C ALA A 166 -3.17 -6.58 -18.66
N ALA A 167 -3.93 -7.63 -19.01
CA ALA A 167 -4.99 -7.57 -20.01
C ALA A 167 -6.12 -6.60 -19.62
N VAL A 168 -6.36 -6.39 -18.33
CA VAL A 168 -7.37 -5.44 -17.81
C VAL A 168 -6.75 -4.12 -17.32
N GLY A 169 -5.44 -3.91 -17.55
CA GLY A 169 -4.73 -2.67 -17.21
C GLY A 169 -4.58 -2.42 -15.70
N LYS A 170 -4.53 -3.48 -14.88
CA LYS A 170 -4.41 -3.38 -13.42
C LYS A 170 -3.09 -3.96 -12.92
N PRO A 171 -2.52 -3.42 -11.83
CA PRO A 171 -1.33 -3.97 -11.20
C PRO A 171 -1.63 -5.26 -10.41
N ILE A 172 -0.60 -6.11 -10.31
CA ILE A 172 -0.47 -7.06 -9.20
C ILE A 172 0.27 -6.36 -8.06
N VAL A 173 -0.28 -6.45 -6.85
CA VAL A 173 0.23 -5.82 -5.62
C VAL A 173 0.51 -6.96 -4.64
N ALA A 174 1.78 -7.26 -4.40
CA ALA A 174 2.18 -8.53 -3.82
C ALA A 174 2.79 -8.41 -2.41
N HIS A 175 2.21 -9.14 -1.48
CA HIS A 175 2.89 -9.57 -0.27
C HIS A 175 3.93 -10.63 -0.66
N CYS A 176 5.20 -10.34 -0.46
CA CYS A 176 6.29 -11.20 -0.89
C CYS A 176 6.83 -12.04 0.27
N GLU A 177 6.44 -13.29 0.29
CA GLU A 177 6.84 -14.22 1.34
C GLU A 177 6.88 -15.67 0.80
N VAL A 178 8.06 -16.29 0.82
CA VAL A 178 8.24 -17.68 0.43
C VAL A 178 7.96 -18.57 1.63
N ASP A 179 6.80 -19.24 1.66
CA ASP A 179 6.27 -19.98 2.80
C ASP A 179 7.23 -21.03 3.37
N CYS A 180 7.93 -21.78 2.51
CA CYS A 180 8.85 -22.84 2.96
C CYS A 180 10.08 -22.30 3.72
N LEU A 181 10.36 -21.00 3.59
CA LEU A 181 11.46 -20.34 4.29
C LEU A 181 11.07 -19.76 5.65
N LEU A 182 9.77 -19.67 5.97
CA LEU A 182 9.29 -19.11 7.24
C LEU A 182 9.61 -19.98 8.43
N ARG A 183 9.56 -21.30 8.29
CA ARG A 183 9.88 -22.29 9.33
C ARG A 183 9.19 -22.05 10.68
N GLY A 184 7.98 -21.43 10.65
CA GLY A 184 7.23 -21.04 11.84
C GLY A 184 7.82 -19.82 12.57
N GLY A 185 8.66 -19.04 11.89
CA GLY A 185 9.24 -17.80 12.38
C GLY A 185 8.18 -16.69 12.53
N TYR A 186 8.50 -15.69 13.35
CA TYR A 186 7.60 -14.57 13.65
C TYR A 186 8.33 -13.26 13.94
N ILE A 187 9.66 -13.26 13.97
CA ILE A 187 10.54 -12.09 14.01
C ILE A 187 11.70 -12.29 13.04
N HIS A 188 12.54 -11.29 12.82
CA HIS A 188 13.74 -11.42 11.98
C HIS A 188 14.72 -12.45 12.52
N ASP A 189 15.32 -13.28 11.65
CA ASP A 189 16.44 -14.19 11.99
C ASP A 189 17.73 -13.39 12.17
N GLY A 190 17.74 -12.55 13.19
CA GLY A 190 18.81 -11.63 13.54
C GLY A 190 19.46 -11.94 14.90
N GLY A 191 20.18 -10.94 15.40
CA GLY A 191 20.87 -11.02 16.70
C GLY A 191 19.91 -11.24 17.85
N TYR A 192 18.84 -10.46 17.91
CA TYR A 192 17.82 -10.57 18.97
C TYR A 192 17.17 -11.96 18.99
N CYS A 193 16.76 -12.47 17.83
CA CYS A 193 16.14 -13.78 17.70
C CYS A 193 17.02 -14.90 18.29
N ARG A 194 18.30 -14.91 17.93
CA ARG A 194 19.24 -15.93 18.43
C ARG A 194 19.51 -15.81 19.91
N THR A 195 19.66 -14.59 20.42
CA THR A 195 19.98 -14.35 21.84
C THR A 195 18.83 -14.72 22.77
N HIS A 196 17.57 -14.52 22.33
CA HIS A 196 16.38 -14.75 23.13
C HIS A 196 15.67 -16.09 22.81
N GLY A 197 16.21 -16.89 21.88
CA GLY A 197 15.66 -18.20 21.57
C GLY A 197 14.35 -18.19 20.79
N HIS A 198 14.10 -17.14 20.00
CA HIS A 198 12.92 -17.03 19.15
C HIS A 198 13.06 -17.79 17.83
N LYS A 199 11.94 -17.88 17.06
CA LYS A 199 11.94 -18.42 15.71
C LYS A 199 12.05 -17.29 14.70
N GLY A 200 13.10 -17.32 13.88
CA GLY A 200 13.40 -16.28 12.93
C GLY A 200 12.80 -16.50 11.54
N ILE A 201 12.50 -15.40 10.88
CA ILE A 201 12.16 -15.32 9.44
C ILE A 201 13.38 -14.74 8.72
N CYS A 202 13.99 -15.50 7.83
CA CYS A 202 15.16 -15.05 7.06
C CYS A 202 14.77 -14.00 6.02
N SER A 203 15.73 -13.17 5.60
CA SER A 203 15.51 -12.15 4.58
C SER A 203 15.18 -12.75 3.21
N GLU A 204 15.70 -13.94 2.93
CA GLU A 204 15.42 -14.70 1.70
C GLU A 204 13.93 -14.98 1.50
N SER A 205 13.15 -15.07 2.56
CA SER A 205 11.70 -15.27 2.45
C SER A 205 11.00 -14.13 1.67
N GLU A 206 11.50 -12.91 1.76
CA GLU A 206 10.97 -11.76 1.03
C GLU A 206 11.63 -11.62 -0.35
N TRP A 207 12.95 -11.38 -0.40
CA TRP A 207 13.58 -10.96 -1.64
C TRP A 207 13.58 -12.02 -2.74
N ARG A 208 13.55 -13.32 -2.42
CA ARG A 208 13.45 -14.36 -3.45
C ARG A 208 12.11 -14.34 -4.19
N GLN A 209 11.02 -14.02 -3.50
CA GLN A 209 9.76 -13.83 -4.19
C GLN A 209 9.77 -12.53 -5.01
N VAL A 210 10.33 -11.46 -4.49
CA VAL A 210 10.51 -10.19 -5.23
C VAL A 210 11.30 -10.42 -6.52
N GLU A 211 12.43 -11.14 -6.47
CA GLU A 211 13.26 -11.49 -7.63
C GLU A 211 12.47 -12.28 -8.68
N ARG A 212 11.77 -13.34 -8.25
CA ARG A 212 10.92 -14.16 -9.13
C ARG A 212 9.85 -13.32 -9.80
N ASP A 213 9.13 -12.51 -9.03
CA ASP A 213 7.97 -11.78 -9.51
C ASP A 213 8.36 -10.61 -10.42
N ILE A 214 9.51 -9.97 -10.19
CA ILE A 214 10.08 -8.98 -11.12
C ILE A 214 10.38 -9.62 -12.49
N ALA A 215 10.97 -10.82 -12.52
CA ALA A 215 11.21 -11.53 -13.77
C ALA A 215 9.90 -11.90 -14.49
N LEU A 216 8.86 -12.27 -13.75
CA LEU A 216 7.53 -12.52 -14.32
C LEU A 216 6.87 -11.24 -14.83
N ALA A 217 7.00 -10.13 -14.12
CA ALA A 217 6.50 -8.83 -14.54
C ALA A 217 7.18 -8.36 -15.86
N GLU A 218 8.49 -8.55 -15.97
CA GLU A 218 9.24 -8.30 -17.22
C GLU A 218 8.70 -9.14 -18.39
N LYS A 219 8.47 -10.44 -18.16
CA LYS A 219 7.97 -11.38 -19.15
C LYS A 219 6.55 -11.08 -19.61
N THR A 220 5.68 -10.64 -18.69
CA THR A 220 4.24 -10.43 -18.95
C THR A 220 3.88 -9.01 -19.31
N GLY A 221 4.77 -8.05 -19.04
CA GLY A 221 4.50 -6.61 -19.15
C GLY A 221 3.52 -6.09 -18.11
N CYS A 222 3.21 -6.86 -17.06
CA CYS A 222 2.32 -6.45 -15.98
C CYS A 222 2.96 -5.34 -15.15
N GLN A 223 2.14 -4.40 -14.69
CA GLN A 223 2.54 -3.49 -13.62
C GLN A 223 2.59 -4.25 -12.30
N TYR A 224 3.71 -4.15 -11.60
CA TYR A 224 3.96 -4.89 -10.38
C TYR A 224 4.32 -3.95 -9.23
N HIS A 225 3.69 -4.14 -8.07
CA HIS A 225 3.96 -3.38 -6.86
C HIS A 225 4.35 -4.31 -5.72
N VAL A 226 5.49 -4.06 -5.10
CA VAL A 226 5.98 -4.81 -3.95
C VAL A 226 5.51 -4.14 -2.67
N CYS A 227 4.67 -4.83 -1.90
CA CYS A 227 4.18 -4.34 -0.61
C CYS A 227 5.29 -4.31 0.44
N HIS A 228 5.20 -3.35 1.37
CA HIS A 228 5.94 -3.29 2.65
C HIS A 228 7.36 -3.86 2.60
N VAL A 229 8.19 -3.41 1.64
CA VAL A 229 9.58 -3.83 1.52
C VAL A 229 10.32 -3.63 2.84
N SER A 230 11.00 -4.68 3.29
CA SER A 230 11.72 -4.68 4.57
C SER A 230 13.21 -5.04 4.46
N THR A 231 13.66 -5.59 3.32
CA THR A 231 15.04 -6.05 3.11
C THR A 231 15.81 -5.20 2.12
N ARG A 232 17.09 -5.02 2.34
CA ARG A 232 18.01 -4.29 1.43
C ARG A 232 18.10 -4.95 0.06
N GLU A 233 18.04 -6.28 0.01
CA GLU A 233 18.06 -7.03 -1.24
C GLU A 233 16.83 -6.71 -2.10
N SER A 234 15.64 -6.62 -1.49
CA SER A 234 14.42 -6.21 -2.19
C SER A 234 14.54 -4.79 -2.74
N VAL A 235 15.09 -3.84 -1.98
CA VAL A 235 15.34 -2.46 -2.46
C VAL A 235 16.24 -2.48 -3.68
N GLU A 236 17.33 -3.26 -3.64
CA GLU A 236 18.26 -3.34 -4.77
C GLU A 236 17.63 -3.97 -6.02
N LEU A 237 16.84 -5.03 -5.85
CA LEU A 237 16.09 -5.67 -6.94
C LEU A 237 15.11 -4.70 -7.61
N VAL A 238 14.37 -3.91 -6.83
CA VAL A 238 13.46 -2.88 -7.36
C VAL A 238 14.25 -1.77 -8.07
N ARG A 239 15.37 -1.30 -7.49
CA ARG A 239 16.24 -0.30 -8.12
C ARG A 239 16.71 -0.75 -9.50
N GLN A 240 17.20 -1.98 -9.60
CA GLN A 240 17.66 -2.57 -10.87
C GLN A 240 16.51 -2.74 -11.87
N ALA A 241 15.32 -3.15 -11.41
CA ALA A 241 14.14 -3.26 -12.26
C ALA A 241 13.73 -1.90 -12.86
N LYS A 242 13.69 -0.85 -12.03
CA LYS A 242 13.40 0.53 -12.47
C LYS A 242 14.45 1.04 -13.45
N ALA A 243 15.74 0.80 -13.20
CA ALA A 243 16.83 1.18 -14.10
C ALA A 243 16.72 0.53 -15.49
N ARG A 244 16.10 -0.65 -15.59
CA ARG A 244 15.77 -1.34 -16.85
C ARG A 244 14.46 -0.83 -17.49
N GLY A 245 13.78 0.12 -16.88
CA GLY A 245 12.51 0.67 -17.37
C GLY A 245 11.29 -0.22 -17.14
N LEU A 246 11.37 -1.19 -16.23
CA LEU A 246 10.22 -2.03 -15.89
C LEU A 246 9.20 -1.24 -15.08
N ARG A 247 7.92 -1.57 -15.26
CA ARG A 247 6.82 -0.97 -14.50
C ARG A 247 6.69 -1.62 -13.12
N VAL A 248 7.73 -1.41 -12.30
CA VAL A 248 7.81 -1.89 -10.92
C VAL A 248 7.79 -0.71 -9.98
N SER A 249 7.00 -0.81 -8.91
CA SER A 249 6.99 0.14 -7.79
C SER A 249 7.00 -0.61 -6.47
N CYS A 250 7.30 0.07 -5.37
CA CYS A 250 7.27 -0.53 -4.05
C CYS A 250 6.90 0.49 -2.97
N GLU A 251 6.50 -0.04 -1.84
CA GLU A 251 6.21 0.72 -0.63
C GLU A 251 7.00 0.18 0.57
N THR A 252 7.16 1.01 1.58
CA THR A 252 7.63 0.60 2.90
C THR A 252 6.75 1.25 3.98
N ALA A 253 7.11 1.12 5.25
CA ALA A 253 6.31 1.66 6.34
C ALA A 253 7.17 2.39 7.38
N PRO A 254 6.61 3.38 8.11
CA PRO A 254 7.37 4.20 9.05
C PRO A 254 8.14 3.40 10.11
N HIS A 255 7.60 2.27 10.57
CA HIS A 255 8.27 1.44 11.58
C HIS A 255 9.55 0.77 11.03
N TYR A 256 9.61 0.43 9.73
CA TYR A 256 10.84 -0.10 9.11
C TYR A 256 11.91 0.98 8.90
N LEU A 257 11.53 2.27 8.88
CA LEU A 257 12.45 3.39 8.73
C LEU A 257 13.04 3.85 10.06
N LEU A 258 12.31 3.60 11.17
CA LEU A 258 12.69 4.09 12.49
C LEU A 258 13.31 3.01 13.38
N LEU A 259 12.86 1.75 13.24
CA LEU A 259 13.22 0.64 14.11
C LEU A 259 13.97 -0.46 13.33
N CYS A 260 14.76 -1.24 14.05
CA CYS A 260 15.43 -2.44 13.56
C CYS A 260 15.35 -3.56 14.59
N ASP A 261 15.94 -4.73 14.33
CA ASP A 261 15.90 -5.87 15.24
C ASP A 261 16.63 -5.65 16.59
N GLU A 262 17.53 -4.65 16.63
CA GLU A 262 18.19 -4.23 17.89
C GLU A 262 17.25 -3.48 18.84
N ASP A 263 16.13 -2.95 18.35
CA ASP A 263 15.13 -2.20 19.13
C ASP A 263 14.04 -3.12 19.70
N LEU A 264 14.03 -4.41 19.35
CA LEU A 264 13.04 -5.39 19.78
C LEU A 264 13.02 -5.55 21.30
N GLN A 265 11.83 -5.78 21.84
CA GLN A 265 11.58 -6.07 23.24
C GLN A 265 10.58 -7.24 23.33
N GLU A 266 10.52 -7.87 24.52
CA GLU A 266 9.59 -8.99 24.81
C GLU A 266 8.13 -8.50 24.93
N GLU A 267 7.68 -7.72 23.92
CA GLU A 267 6.35 -7.15 23.87
C GLU A 267 5.73 -7.32 22.48
N GLY A 268 4.46 -7.73 22.43
CA GLY A 268 3.74 -7.99 21.18
C GLY A 268 3.67 -6.81 20.20
N ARG A 269 3.80 -5.57 20.67
CA ARG A 269 3.82 -4.37 19.82
C ARG A 269 5.01 -4.30 18.87
N PHE A 270 6.09 -5.05 19.13
CA PHE A 270 7.25 -5.14 18.24
C PHE A 270 7.13 -6.25 17.20
N LYS A 271 6.04 -7.05 17.26
CA LYS A 271 5.77 -8.09 16.27
C LYS A 271 4.95 -7.55 15.12
N MET A 272 5.48 -7.66 13.92
CA MET A 272 4.81 -7.33 12.67
C MET A 272 5.25 -8.28 11.55
N ASN A 273 4.56 -8.27 10.43
CA ASN A 273 4.93 -9.03 9.25
C ASN A 273 4.84 -8.15 7.99
N PRO A 274 5.95 -7.97 7.24
CA PRO A 274 7.32 -8.47 7.50
C PRO A 274 7.88 -8.04 8.87
N PRO A 275 8.88 -8.76 9.43
CA PRO A 275 9.48 -8.38 10.71
C PRO A 275 10.40 -7.17 10.56
N LEU A 276 10.65 -6.46 11.67
CA LEU A 276 11.75 -5.48 11.75
C LEU A 276 13.07 -6.20 11.46
N ARG A 277 13.78 -5.73 10.43
CA ARG A 277 15.04 -6.33 9.96
C ARG A 277 16.24 -5.69 10.62
N SER A 278 17.43 -6.00 10.12
CA SER A 278 18.68 -5.43 10.62
C SER A 278 18.77 -3.92 10.42
N ARG A 279 19.69 -3.28 11.13
CA ARG A 279 20.06 -1.86 10.91
C ARG A 279 20.46 -1.58 9.46
N ALA A 280 21.21 -2.52 8.84
CA ALA A 280 21.63 -2.38 7.45
C ALA A 280 20.43 -2.40 6.47
N ASP A 281 19.39 -3.17 6.76
CA ASP A 281 18.15 -3.17 5.98
C ASP A 281 17.42 -1.83 6.13
N ARG A 282 17.25 -1.35 7.36
CA ARG A 282 16.66 -0.02 7.62
C ARG A 282 17.39 1.09 6.88
N ASP A 283 18.71 1.11 6.95
CA ASP A 283 19.52 2.14 6.30
C ASP A 283 19.40 2.07 4.76
N ALA A 284 19.23 0.88 4.19
CA ALA A 284 18.95 0.70 2.76
C ALA A 284 17.56 1.20 2.36
N LEU A 285 16.54 1.03 3.23
CA LEU A 285 15.20 1.60 3.01
C LEU A 285 15.26 3.14 2.98
N LEU A 286 15.96 3.75 3.95
CA LEU A 286 16.15 5.21 3.99
C LEU A 286 16.86 5.73 2.72
N ALA A 287 17.90 5.03 2.26
CA ALA A 287 18.58 5.35 1.01
C ALA A 287 17.64 5.19 -0.20
N GLY A 288 16.80 4.14 -0.21
CA GLY A 288 15.81 3.88 -1.27
C GLY A 288 14.73 4.96 -1.38
N ILE A 289 14.34 5.58 -0.25
CA ILE A 289 13.46 6.75 -0.27
C ILE A 289 14.21 7.97 -0.84
N ALA A 290 15.45 8.20 -0.41
CA ALA A 290 16.21 9.36 -0.81
C ALA A 290 16.54 9.37 -2.31
N ASP A 291 16.77 8.21 -2.92
CA ASP A 291 17.08 8.06 -4.35
C ASP A 291 15.86 7.80 -5.25
N GLY A 292 14.66 7.70 -4.67
CA GLY A 292 13.41 7.47 -5.41
C GLY A 292 13.18 6.01 -5.84
N THR A 293 13.93 5.06 -5.28
CA THR A 293 13.66 3.62 -5.48
C THR A 293 12.35 3.20 -4.83
N ILE A 294 12.07 3.69 -3.62
CA ILE A 294 10.81 3.47 -2.89
C ILE A 294 9.86 4.60 -3.24
N ASP A 295 8.64 4.25 -3.66
CA ASP A 295 7.63 5.18 -4.20
C ASP A 295 6.68 5.70 -3.13
N VAL A 296 6.36 4.86 -2.12
CA VAL A 296 5.35 5.14 -1.09
C VAL A 296 5.84 4.70 0.29
#